data_5f383b23439168e930debdbd05127067
#
_entry.id   5f383b23439168e930debdbd05127067
#
_cell.length_a   1.000
_cell.length_b   1.000
_cell.length_c   1.000
_cell.angle_alpha   90.00
_cell.angle_beta   90.00
_cell.angle_gamma   90.00
#
_symmetry.space_group_name_H-M   'P 1'
#
loop_
_entity.id
_entity.type
_entity.pdbx_description
1 polymer ?
#
loop_
_entity_poly.entity_id
_entity_poly.type
_entity_poly.pdbx_seq_one_letter_code
_entity_poly.pdbx_strand_id
1 'polypeptide(L)'
;AESIITNERYVYIASLMKGCYKKKNAGKLTASDKIDRVVTNRWLALPIFALVMCLVYYVSVTTVGSWATDWTNDGLFGDGWHLFGIGSSAYDDAINEYAEENIWTPEVVAEVSKAADEGVIGAQDVLDAINDQDFGAFDEAYGSYGDSLAAAGYDISEVYDTAMESAPDTSDYGVWVPGIPVLVENGLNAIHSPDWLNGLILDGIVGGVGAVLGFVPQMLVPFI
;
A
#
# COMPACT_ATOMS: atom_id res chain seq x y z
N ALA A 1 -23.67 -41.43 -54.81
CA ALA A 1 -22.35 -41.97 -55.17
C ALA A 1 -21.19 -41.23 -54.50
N GLU A 2 -21.21 -39.91 -54.45
CA GLU A 2 -20.13 -39.06 -53.89
C GLU A 2 -19.92 -39.27 -52.39
N SER A 3 -20.99 -39.41 -51.61
CA SER A 3 -20.93 -39.70 -50.17
C SER A 3 -20.27 -41.03 -49.81
N ILE A 4 -20.46 -42.05 -50.64
CA ILE A 4 -19.88 -43.38 -50.44
C ILE A 4 -18.37 -43.34 -50.69
N ILE A 5 -17.95 -42.68 -51.78
CA ILE A 5 -16.53 -42.53 -52.12
C ILE A 5 -15.79 -41.71 -51.05
N THR A 6 -16.41 -40.69 -50.52
CA THR A 6 -15.84 -39.86 -49.44
C THR A 6 -15.67 -40.68 -48.14
N ASN A 7 -16.69 -41.47 -47.80
CA ASN A 7 -16.63 -42.31 -46.60
C ASN A 7 -15.53 -43.39 -46.71
N GLU A 8 -15.39 -44.06 -47.88
CA GLU A 8 -14.33 -45.04 -48.10
C GLU A 8 -12.92 -44.40 -48.03
N ARG A 9 -12.77 -43.17 -48.52
CA ARG A 9 -11.51 -42.43 -48.35
C ARG A 9 -11.17 -42.14 -46.90
N TYR A 10 -12.15 -41.76 -46.10
CA TYR A 10 -11.93 -41.52 -44.68
C TYR A 10 -11.60 -42.81 -43.93
N VAL A 11 -12.25 -43.93 -44.24
CA VAL A 11 -11.96 -45.24 -43.65
C VAL A 11 -10.55 -45.70 -44.03
N TYR A 12 -10.13 -45.51 -45.28
CA TYR A 12 -8.78 -45.82 -45.72
C TYR A 12 -7.71 -44.99 -45.04
N ILE A 13 -7.93 -43.66 -44.96
CA ILE A 13 -7.05 -42.72 -44.24
C ILE A 13 -6.96 -43.08 -42.75
N ALA A 14 -8.10 -43.39 -42.11
CA ALA A 14 -8.13 -43.82 -40.73
C ALA A 14 -7.38 -45.12 -40.47
N SER A 15 -7.40 -46.06 -41.42
CA SER A 15 -6.64 -47.33 -41.34
C SER A 15 -5.13 -47.11 -41.45
N LEU A 16 -4.69 -46.20 -42.34
CA LEU A 16 -3.28 -45.83 -42.47
C LEU A 16 -2.79 -45.08 -41.23
N MET A 17 -3.60 -44.17 -40.69
CA MET A 17 -3.25 -43.40 -39.49
C MET A 17 -3.11 -44.28 -38.23
N LYS A 18 -3.86 -45.36 -38.10
CA LYS A 18 -3.71 -46.32 -37.00
C LYS A 18 -2.32 -46.94 -36.92
N GLY A 19 -1.63 -47.12 -38.06
CA GLY A 19 -0.26 -47.60 -38.11
C GLY A 19 0.82 -46.57 -37.83
N CYS A 20 0.55 -45.30 -38.16
CA CYS A 20 1.54 -44.22 -38.06
C CYS A 20 1.42 -43.39 -36.76
N TYR A 21 0.26 -43.39 -36.13
CA TYR A 21 0.01 -42.56 -34.92
C TYR A 21 0.01 -43.40 -33.66
N LYS A 22 1.14 -43.46 -32.96
CA LYS A 22 1.23 -44.01 -31.60
C LYS A 22 1.08 -42.92 -30.57
N LYS A 23 -0.12 -42.79 -30.01
CA LYS A 23 -0.40 -41.80 -28.95
C LYS A 23 0.48 -42.11 -27.74
N LYS A 24 1.54 -41.34 -27.53
CA LYS A 24 2.57 -41.55 -26.50
C LYS A 24 2.02 -41.57 -25.07
N ASN A 25 0.82 -41.02 -24.86
CA ASN A 25 0.15 -40.91 -23.55
C ASN A 25 -1.30 -41.44 -23.55
N ALA A 26 -1.60 -42.50 -24.37
CA ALA A 26 -2.94 -43.10 -24.30
C ALA A 26 -3.12 -43.79 -22.94
N GLY A 27 -3.92 -43.18 -22.07
CA GLY A 27 -4.28 -43.72 -20.77
C GLY A 27 -3.61 -43.09 -19.54
N LYS A 28 -2.69 -42.16 -19.72
CA LYS A 28 -2.19 -41.33 -18.58
C LYS A 28 -2.93 -40.04 -18.52
N LEU A 29 -3.63 -39.79 -17.40
CA LEU A 29 -4.22 -38.47 -17.09
C LEU A 29 -3.11 -37.45 -17.13
N THR A 30 -3.27 -36.40 -17.93
CA THR A 30 -2.37 -35.23 -17.91
C THR A 30 -2.46 -34.52 -16.58
N ALA A 31 -1.47 -33.71 -16.23
CA ALA A 31 -1.54 -32.87 -15.01
C ALA A 31 -2.79 -31.99 -15.01
N SER A 32 -3.17 -31.47 -16.18
CA SER A 32 -4.39 -30.69 -16.40
C SER A 32 -5.66 -31.50 -16.07
N ASP A 33 -5.78 -32.75 -16.54
CA ASP A 33 -6.93 -33.60 -16.27
C ASP A 33 -7.07 -33.95 -14.77
N LYS A 34 -5.94 -34.03 -14.05
CA LYS A 34 -5.94 -34.28 -12.60
C LYS A 34 -6.42 -33.05 -11.84
N ILE A 35 -5.95 -31.88 -12.23
CA ILE A 35 -6.36 -30.59 -11.64
C ILE A 35 -7.85 -30.38 -11.90
N ASP A 36 -8.29 -30.56 -13.14
CA ASP A 36 -9.68 -30.42 -13.54
C ASP A 36 -10.60 -31.36 -12.75
N ARG A 37 -10.20 -32.61 -12.54
CA ARG A 37 -10.96 -33.58 -11.73
C ARG A 37 -11.09 -33.17 -10.27
N VAL A 38 -10.10 -32.46 -9.72
CA VAL A 38 -10.15 -31.96 -8.33
C VAL A 38 -11.02 -30.70 -8.25
N VAL A 39 -10.84 -29.77 -9.19
CA VAL A 39 -11.54 -28.49 -9.23
C VAL A 39 -13.02 -28.66 -9.57
N THR A 40 -13.37 -29.60 -10.47
CA THR A 40 -14.76 -29.88 -10.85
C THR A 40 -15.48 -30.88 -9.94
N ASN A 41 -14.81 -31.39 -8.89
CA ASN A 41 -15.47 -32.25 -7.92
C ASN A 41 -16.50 -31.46 -7.12
N ARG A 42 -17.77 -31.91 -7.16
CA ARG A 42 -18.92 -31.24 -6.56
C ARG A 42 -18.74 -30.86 -5.07
N TRP A 43 -18.00 -31.67 -4.32
CA TRP A 43 -17.77 -31.44 -2.90
C TRP A 43 -16.51 -30.62 -2.61
N LEU A 44 -15.50 -30.72 -3.47
CA LEU A 44 -14.25 -29.97 -3.32
C LEU A 44 -14.30 -28.59 -4.00
N ALA A 45 -15.14 -28.41 -5.02
CA ALA A 45 -15.24 -27.15 -5.75
C ALA A 45 -15.58 -25.95 -4.84
N LEU A 46 -16.53 -26.13 -3.91
CA LEU A 46 -16.92 -25.07 -2.96
C LEU A 46 -15.79 -24.63 -2.02
N PRO A 47 -15.12 -25.53 -1.28
CA PRO A 47 -14.00 -25.12 -0.42
C PRO A 47 -12.80 -24.60 -1.21
N ILE A 48 -12.50 -25.15 -2.40
CA ILE A 48 -11.43 -24.64 -3.27
C ILE A 48 -11.77 -23.23 -3.74
N PHE A 49 -13.00 -22.99 -4.18
CA PHE A 49 -13.46 -21.67 -4.58
C PHE A 49 -13.35 -20.66 -3.42
N ALA A 50 -13.82 -21.03 -2.22
CA ALA A 50 -13.73 -20.17 -1.04
C ALA A 50 -12.28 -19.86 -0.68
N LEU A 51 -11.38 -20.85 -0.77
CA LEU A 51 -9.96 -20.66 -0.50
C LEU A 51 -9.30 -19.74 -1.53
N VAL A 52 -9.58 -19.94 -2.82
CA VAL A 52 -9.05 -19.07 -3.90
C VAL A 52 -9.57 -17.65 -3.75
N MET A 53 -10.86 -17.46 -3.49
CA MET A 53 -11.45 -16.14 -3.28
C MET A 53 -10.87 -15.45 -2.03
N CYS A 54 -10.68 -16.20 -0.94
CA CYS A 54 -10.04 -15.67 0.26
C CYS A 54 -8.60 -15.24 -0.01
N LEU A 55 -7.83 -16.05 -0.74
CA LEU A 55 -6.44 -15.74 -1.10
C LEU A 55 -6.37 -14.52 -2.03
N VAL A 56 -7.20 -14.47 -3.06
CA VAL A 56 -7.26 -13.33 -3.98
C VAL A 56 -7.65 -12.06 -3.23
N TYR A 57 -8.68 -12.13 -2.39
CA TYR A 57 -9.11 -10.98 -1.59
C TYR A 57 -8.02 -10.53 -0.62
N TYR A 58 -7.38 -11.46 0.08
CA TYR A 58 -6.29 -11.17 1.00
C TYR A 58 -5.13 -10.45 0.28
N VAL A 59 -4.63 -11.00 -0.83
CA VAL A 59 -3.54 -10.39 -1.60
C VAL A 59 -3.95 -9.03 -2.19
N SER A 60 -5.16 -8.92 -2.72
CA SER A 60 -5.66 -7.67 -3.29
C SER A 60 -5.78 -6.55 -2.26
N VAL A 61 -6.32 -6.84 -1.09
CA VAL A 61 -6.58 -5.81 -0.07
C VAL A 61 -5.32 -5.48 0.71
N THR A 62 -4.56 -6.50 1.16
CA THR A 62 -3.40 -6.27 2.06
C THR A 62 -2.12 -5.88 1.34
N THR A 63 -1.95 -6.25 0.07
CA THR A 63 -0.70 -5.96 -0.64
C THR A 63 -0.87 -4.84 -1.65
N VAL A 64 -1.71 -5.04 -2.67
CA VAL A 64 -1.87 -4.07 -3.76
C VAL A 64 -2.78 -2.93 -3.34
N GLY A 65 -3.85 -3.25 -2.60
CA GLY A 65 -4.83 -2.26 -2.16
C GLY A 65 -4.24 -1.29 -1.14
N SER A 66 -3.54 -1.78 -0.10
CA SER A 66 -2.89 -0.92 0.88
C SER A 66 -1.82 -0.04 0.23
N TRP A 67 -0.89 -0.61 -0.53
CA TRP A 67 0.13 0.17 -1.23
C TRP A 67 -0.48 1.30 -2.11
N ALA A 68 -1.53 0.99 -2.86
CA ALA A 68 -2.17 1.99 -3.70
C ALA A 68 -2.94 3.06 -2.90
N THR A 69 -3.49 2.67 -1.75
CA THR A 69 -4.17 3.58 -0.83
C THR A 69 -3.17 4.50 -0.15
N ASP A 70 -2.07 3.97 0.37
CA ASP A 70 -1.00 4.73 1.01
C ASP A 70 -0.40 5.73 0.02
N TRP A 71 -0.06 5.28 -1.21
CA TRP A 71 0.40 6.18 -2.26
C TRP A 71 -0.61 7.29 -2.60
N THR A 72 -1.91 6.99 -2.57
CA THR A 72 -2.94 7.99 -2.85
C THR A 72 -3.10 8.97 -1.68
N ASN A 73 -3.08 8.48 -0.45
CA ASN A 73 -3.24 9.32 0.74
C ASN A 73 -2.01 10.19 0.98
N ASP A 74 -0.83 9.60 0.99
CA ASP A 74 0.40 10.31 1.36
C ASP A 74 1.00 11.07 0.17
N GLY A 75 0.96 10.47 -1.02
CA GLY A 75 1.49 11.08 -2.23
C GLY A 75 0.55 12.10 -2.86
N LEU A 76 -0.70 11.73 -3.15
CA LEU A 76 -1.60 12.58 -3.92
C LEU A 76 -2.35 13.58 -3.03
N PHE A 77 -2.86 13.13 -1.88
CA PHE A 77 -3.63 13.93 -0.93
C PHE A 77 -2.87 14.28 0.35
N GLY A 78 -1.62 13.85 0.49
CA GLY A 78 -0.68 14.27 1.52
C GLY A 78 0.33 15.30 1.00
N ASP A 79 1.54 15.24 1.53
CA ASP A 79 2.60 16.23 1.25
C ASP A 79 3.15 16.13 -0.17
N GLY A 80 3.12 14.95 -0.76
CA GLY A 80 3.62 14.68 -2.10
C GLY A 80 4.44 13.39 -2.20
N TRP A 81 5.16 13.22 -3.30
CA TRP A 81 5.92 12.01 -3.56
C TRP A 81 7.11 12.24 -4.48
N HIS A 82 8.15 11.42 -4.32
CA HIS A 82 9.29 11.42 -5.23
C HIS A 82 8.94 10.69 -6.52
N LEU A 83 9.08 11.36 -7.67
CA LEU A 83 8.79 10.79 -8.98
C LEU A 83 9.70 9.58 -9.24
N PHE A 84 9.09 8.41 -9.46
CA PHE A 84 9.77 7.11 -9.61
C PHE A 84 10.68 6.72 -8.42
N GLY A 85 10.45 7.26 -7.23
CA GLY A 85 11.29 7.02 -6.06
C GLY A 85 12.69 7.66 -6.14
N ILE A 86 12.90 8.59 -7.09
CA ILE A 86 14.20 9.26 -7.24
C ILE A 86 14.38 10.27 -6.12
N GLY A 87 15.26 9.96 -5.20
CA GLY A 87 15.57 10.80 -4.04
C GLY A 87 14.92 10.37 -2.73
N SER A 88 13.92 9.47 -2.74
CA SER A 88 13.27 9.05 -1.50
C SER A 88 14.25 8.46 -0.49
N SER A 89 15.09 7.52 -0.89
CA SER A 89 16.08 6.92 0.03
C SER A 89 17.09 7.93 0.57
N ALA A 90 17.48 8.92 -0.23
CA ALA A 90 18.40 9.96 0.21
C ALA A 90 17.73 10.93 1.21
N TYR A 91 16.45 11.19 1.02
CA TYR A 91 15.65 11.94 1.98
C TYR A 91 15.43 11.14 3.26
N ASP A 92 15.04 9.86 3.14
CA ASP A 92 14.82 8.98 4.29
C ASP A 92 16.09 8.87 5.15
N ASP A 93 17.26 8.70 4.53
CA ASP A 93 18.54 8.68 5.22
C ASP A 93 18.81 10.02 5.95
N ALA A 94 18.56 11.13 5.27
CA ALA A 94 18.83 12.48 5.81
C ALA A 94 17.88 12.85 6.96
N ILE A 95 16.59 12.53 6.83
CA ILE A 95 15.60 12.83 7.88
C ILE A 95 15.79 11.93 9.10
N ASN A 96 16.19 10.66 8.91
CA ASN A 96 16.49 9.75 10.00
C ASN A 96 17.73 10.22 10.78
N GLU A 97 18.82 10.60 10.07
CA GLU A 97 20.01 11.16 10.71
C GLU A 97 19.68 12.45 11.49
N TYR A 98 18.85 13.30 10.89
CA TYR A 98 18.39 14.53 11.54
C TYR A 98 17.54 14.25 12.78
N ALA A 99 16.64 13.27 12.72
CA ALA A 99 15.78 12.88 13.83
C ALA A 99 16.59 12.28 15.00
N GLU A 100 17.62 11.49 14.72
CA GLU A 100 18.54 10.99 15.75
C GLU A 100 19.20 12.10 16.56
N GLU A 101 19.61 13.19 15.86
CA GLU A 101 20.31 14.30 16.51
C GLU A 101 19.37 15.27 17.23
N ASN A 102 18.15 15.50 16.71
CA ASN A 102 17.32 16.62 17.11
C ASN A 102 15.98 16.19 17.75
N ILE A 103 15.43 15.02 17.42
CA ILE A 103 14.12 14.56 17.90
C ILE A 103 14.30 13.41 18.92
N TRP A 104 15.01 12.35 18.55
CA TRP A 104 15.17 11.15 19.36
C TRP A 104 16.26 11.30 20.42
N THR A 105 16.23 12.42 21.11
CA THR A 105 17.16 12.67 22.21
C THR A 105 16.97 11.65 23.33
N PRO A 106 18.00 11.38 24.17
CA PRO A 106 17.87 10.47 25.29
C PRO A 106 16.73 10.81 26.25
N GLU A 107 16.33 12.07 26.31
CA GLU A 107 15.20 12.53 27.13
C GLU A 107 13.87 12.09 26.52
N VAL A 108 13.66 12.32 25.23
CA VAL A 108 12.47 11.92 24.48
C VAL A 108 12.31 10.39 24.50
N VAL A 109 13.39 9.67 24.22
CA VAL A 109 13.37 8.19 24.27
C VAL A 109 12.99 7.68 25.66
N ALA A 110 13.52 8.31 26.72
CA ALA A 110 13.19 7.92 28.09
C ALA A 110 11.72 8.24 28.46
N GLU A 111 11.17 9.36 27.97
CA GLU A 111 9.77 9.71 28.18
C GLU A 111 8.82 8.77 27.46
N VAL A 112 9.05 8.51 26.18
CA VAL A 112 8.25 7.58 25.38
C VAL A 112 8.35 6.15 25.94
N SER A 113 9.54 5.73 26.37
CA SER A 113 9.73 4.41 27.02
C SER A 113 8.92 4.27 28.31
N LYS A 114 8.88 5.30 29.15
CA LYS A 114 8.04 5.29 30.36
C LYS A 114 6.55 5.26 30.02
N ALA A 115 6.13 6.03 29.03
CA ALA A 115 4.76 6.03 28.57
C ALA A 115 4.35 4.63 28.06
N ALA A 116 5.24 3.95 27.35
CA ALA A 116 5.02 2.58 26.88
C ALA A 116 4.95 1.58 28.05
N ASP A 117 5.84 1.70 29.03
CA ASP A 117 5.84 0.86 30.25
C ASP A 117 4.56 1.06 31.08
N GLU A 118 4.00 2.26 31.09
CA GLU A 118 2.74 2.58 31.77
C GLU A 118 1.51 2.19 30.93
N GLY A 119 1.70 1.72 29.71
CA GLY A 119 0.63 1.27 28.81
C GLY A 119 -0.20 2.40 28.20
N VAL A 120 0.40 3.57 28.00
CA VAL A 120 -0.25 4.68 27.28
C VAL A 120 -0.52 4.27 25.85
N ILE A 121 -1.71 4.57 25.35
CA ILE A 121 -2.16 4.17 24.02
C ILE A 121 -1.22 4.80 22.96
N GLY A 122 -0.67 3.95 22.09
CA GLY A 122 0.20 4.34 20.99
C GLY A 122 1.66 4.59 21.37
N ALA A 123 2.01 4.64 22.68
CA ALA A 123 3.39 4.86 23.11
C ALA A 123 4.35 3.77 22.64
N GLN A 124 3.88 2.53 22.54
CA GLN A 124 4.68 1.42 22.06
C GLN A 124 4.97 1.57 20.55
N ASP A 125 4.00 1.99 19.77
CA ASP A 125 4.17 2.19 18.32
C ASP A 125 5.19 3.31 18.03
N VAL A 126 5.13 4.41 18.81
CA VAL A 126 6.11 5.51 18.74
C VAL A 126 7.50 5.03 19.15
N LEU A 127 7.61 4.22 20.23
CA LEU A 127 8.88 3.68 20.69
C LEU A 127 9.51 2.70 19.70
N ASP A 128 8.70 1.85 19.09
CA ASP A 128 9.15 0.88 18.10
C ASP A 128 9.69 1.60 16.85
N ALA A 129 9.03 2.65 16.39
CA ALA A 129 9.50 3.47 15.28
C ALA A 129 10.85 4.18 15.57
N ILE A 130 11.03 4.68 16.80
CA ILE A 130 12.33 5.22 17.24
C ILE A 130 13.42 4.14 17.22
N ASN A 131 13.11 2.94 17.73
CA ASN A 131 14.07 1.83 17.80
C ASN A 131 14.44 1.31 16.40
N ASP A 132 13.50 1.35 15.46
CA ASP A 132 13.70 0.94 14.07
C ASP A 132 14.37 2.05 13.24
N GLN A 133 14.56 3.24 13.82
CA GLN A 133 15.13 4.41 13.16
C GLN A 133 14.35 4.79 11.89
N ASP A 134 13.04 4.69 11.96
CA ASP A 134 12.11 5.01 10.87
C ASP A 134 11.32 6.27 11.21
N PHE A 135 11.77 7.41 10.67
CA PHE A 135 11.12 8.70 10.91
C PHE A 135 9.70 8.71 10.34
N GLY A 136 9.44 8.09 9.20
CA GLY A 136 8.09 8.04 8.62
C GLY A 136 7.10 7.31 9.54
N ALA A 137 7.50 6.15 10.07
CA ALA A 137 6.70 5.41 11.04
C ALA A 137 6.54 6.18 12.37
N PHE A 138 7.58 6.89 12.81
CA PHE A 138 7.52 7.75 13.99
C PHE A 138 6.53 8.90 13.82
N ASP A 139 6.60 9.61 12.69
CA ASP A 139 5.75 10.74 12.38
C ASP A 139 4.26 10.34 12.30
N GLU A 140 3.95 9.22 11.65
CA GLU A 140 2.61 8.64 11.59
C GLU A 140 2.08 8.25 12.96
N ALA A 141 2.91 7.55 13.75
CA ALA A 141 2.55 7.11 15.10
C ALA A 141 2.36 8.30 16.04
N TYR A 142 3.27 9.28 16.00
CA TYR A 142 3.19 10.48 16.82
C TYR A 142 2.01 11.37 16.42
N GLY A 143 1.77 11.57 15.13
CA GLY A 143 0.59 12.28 14.62
C GLY A 143 -0.73 11.66 15.07
N SER A 144 -0.77 10.32 15.22
CA SER A 144 -1.96 9.59 15.67
C SER A 144 -2.14 9.60 17.20
N TYR A 145 -1.06 9.57 17.96
CA TYR A 145 -1.09 9.31 19.41
C TYR A 145 -0.44 10.41 20.28
N GLY A 146 0.13 11.46 19.68
CA GLY A 146 0.77 12.56 20.40
C GLY A 146 -0.11 13.21 21.45
N ASP A 147 -1.39 13.44 21.12
CA ASP A 147 -2.38 13.96 22.08
C ASP A 147 -2.60 13.01 23.28
N SER A 148 -2.54 11.70 23.05
CA SER A 148 -2.68 10.70 24.10
C SER A 148 -1.44 10.65 25.02
N LEU A 149 -0.26 10.83 24.44
CA LEU A 149 0.99 10.95 25.18
C LEU A 149 0.99 12.23 26.04
N ALA A 150 0.65 13.38 25.47
CA ALA A 150 0.57 14.65 26.15
C ALA A 150 -0.48 14.63 27.29
N ALA A 151 -1.64 14.03 27.08
CA ALA A 151 -2.68 13.87 28.09
C ALA A 151 -2.24 12.98 29.26
N ALA A 152 -1.35 12.02 29.01
CA ALA A 152 -0.74 11.18 30.03
C ALA A 152 0.45 11.85 30.77
N GLY A 153 0.88 13.03 30.32
CA GLY A 153 1.98 13.80 30.89
C GLY A 153 3.35 13.54 30.25
N TYR A 154 3.36 12.93 29.08
CA TYR A 154 4.54 12.67 28.25
C TYR A 154 4.50 13.51 26.98
N ASP A 155 4.64 14.82 27.15
CA ASP A 155 4.50 15.78 26.04
C ASP A 155 5.86 16.10 25.42
N ILE A 156 6.07 15.63 24.19
CA ILE A 156 7.27 15.88 23.39
C ILE A 156 7.01 16.86 22.23
N SER A 157 5.83 17.52 22.20
CA SER A 157 5.43 18.40 21.11
C SER A 157 6.40 19.56 20.89
N GLU A 158 6.89 20.19 21.96
CA GLU A 158 7.83 21.31 21.85
C GLU A 158 9.15 20.91 21.16
N VAL A 159 9.64 19.70 21.46
CA VAL A 159 10.87 19.17 20.83
C VAL A 159 10.59 18.84 19.37
N TYR A 160 9.47 18.16 19.09
CA TYR A 160 9.07 17.78 17.75
C TYR A 160 8.85 19.02 16.85
N ASP A 161 8.01 19.97 17.28
CA ASP A 161 7.68 21.17 16.50
C ASP A 161 8.92 22.03 16.22
N THR A 162 9.78 22.22 17.24
CA THR A 162 11.02 22.98 17.09
C THR A 162 11.99 22.30 16.12
N ALA A 163 12.09 20.98 16.17
CA ALA A 163 12.95 20.23 15.25
C ALA A 163 12.41 20.31 13.81
N MET A 164 11.09 20.19 13.64
CA MET A 164 10.48 20.21 12.31
C MET A 164 10.61 21.55 11.59
N GLU A 165 10.76 22.66 12.32
CA GLU A 165 11.06 23.97 11.69
C GLU A 165 12.39 24.01 10.91
N SER A 166 13.33 23.13 11.26
CA SER A 166 14.68 23.09 10.66
C SER A 166 14.98 21.75 9.97
N ALA A 167 13.96 20.90 9.85
CA ALA A 167 14.09 19.59 9.21
C ALA A 167 14.47 19.68 7.73
N PRO A 168 15.15 18.68 7.18
CA PRO A 168 15.44 18.60 5.74
C PRO A 168 14.15 18.69 4.91
N ASP A 169 14.17 19.53 3.85
CA ASP A 169 13.02 19.65 2.94
C ASP A 169 13.04 18.52 1.89
N THR A 170 11.91 17.86 1.72
CA THR A 170 11.74 16.78 0.73
C THR A 170 12.07 17.23 -0.70
N SER A 171 11.86 18.51 -1.02
CA SER A 171 12.12 19.07 -2.35
C SER A 171 13.60 19.18 -2.70
N ASP A 172 14.49 19.14 -1.71
CA ASP A 172 15.95 19.20 -1.93
C ASP A 172 16.53 17.85 -2.40
N TYR A 173 15.76 16.78 -2.27
CA TYR A 173 16.20 15.41 -2.57
C TYR A 173 15.46 14.84 -3.79
N GLY A 174 16.10 14.93 -4.95
CA GLY A 174 15.59 14.30 -6.18
C GLY A 174 14.48 15.05 -6.91
N VAL A 175 13.50 14.33 -7.44
CA VAL A 175 12.37 14.92 -8.19
C VAL A 175 11.10 14.80 -7.36
N TRP A 176 10.82 15.85 -6.61
CA TRP A 176 9.65 15.95 -5.77
C TRP A 176 8.42 16.45 -6.53
N VAL A 177 7.29 15.77 -6.34
CA VAL A 177 5.98 16.19 -6.84
C VAL A 177 5.11 16.50 -5.63
N PRO A 178 4.78 17.77 -5.39
CA PRO A 178 3.94 18.15 -4.26
C PRO A 178 2.53 17.59 -4.41
N GLY A 179 1.93 17.21 -3.29
CA GLY A 179 0.55 16.76 -3.23
C GLY A 179 -0.46 17.85 -3.58
N ILE A 180 -1.70 17.45 -3.79
CA ILE A 180 -2.80 18.38 -4.10
C ILE A 180 -2.98 19.43 -2.98
N PRO A 181 -2.97 19.06 -1.68
CA PRO A 181 -3.08 20.04 -0.59
C PRO A 181 -2.00 21.09 -0.67
N VAL A 182 -0.73 20.72 -0.84
CA VAL A 182 0.40 21.65 -0.92
C VAL A 182 0.28 22.58 -2.13
N LEU A 183 -0.17 22.08 -3.28
CA LEU A 183 -0.40 22.91 -4.47
C LEU A 183 -1.53 23.92 -4.23
N VAL A 184 -2.61 23.49 -3.58
CA VAL A 184 -3.75 24.36 -3.25
C VAL A 184 -3.34 25.40 -2.21
N GLU A 185 -2.62 25.01 -1.18
CA GLU A 185 -2.09 25.91 -0.16
C GLU A 185 -1.18 26.99 -0.75
N ASN A 186 -0.23 26.61 -1.57
CA ASN A 186 0.65 27.54 -2.29
C ASN A 186 -0.16 28.51 -3.18
N GLY A 187 -1.20 28.01 -3.84
CA GLY A 187 -2.10 28.83 -4.64
C GLY A 187 -2.90 29.84 -3.78
N LEU A 188 -3.44 29.40 -2.65
CA LEU A 188 -4.18 30.25 -1.71
C LEU A 188 -3.27 31.32 -1.06
N ASN A 189 -2.06 30.95 -0.68
CA ASN A 189 -1.05 31.86 -0.15
C ASN A 189 -0.62 32.92 -1.18
N ALA A 190 -0.49 32.54 -2.46
CA ALA A 190 -0.17 33.47 -3.55
C ALA A 190 -1.24 34.54 -3.75
N ILE A 191 -2.51 34.25 -3.51
CA ILE A 191 -3.61 35.22 -3.58
C ILE A 191 -3.90 35.93 -2.25
N HIS A 192 -3.06 35.69 -1.23
CA HIS A 192 -3.20 36.25 0.12
C HIS A 192 -4.58 35.96 0.73
N SER A 193 -5.03 34.73 0.64
CA SER A 193 -6.33 34.32 1.17
C SER A 193 -6.32 34.39 2.72
N PRO A 194 -7.43 34.70 3.38
CA PRO A 194 -7.52 34.69 4.81
C PRO A 194 -7.48 33.27 5.38
N ASP A 195 -6.90 33.10 6.58
CA ASP A 195 -6.65 31.80 7.22
C ASP A 195 -7.90 30.91 7.34
N TRP A 196 -9.07 31.50 7.62
CA TRP A 196 -10.32 30.74 7.69
C TRP A 196 -10.72 30.11 6.36
N LEU A 197 -10.36 30.76 5.22
CA LEU A 197 -10.64 30.22 3.89
C LEU A 197 -9.64 29.11 3.53
N ASN A 198 -8.38 29.25 3.95
CA ASN A 198 -7.36 28.20 3.80
C ASN A 198 -7.81 26.93 4.53
N GLY A 199 -8.21 27.04 5.81
CA GLY A 199 -8.73 25.89 6.56
C GLY A 199 -9.98 25.27 5.93
N LEU A 200 -10.94 26.10 5.47
CA LEU A 200 -12.14 25.58 4.83
C LEU A 200 -11.84 24.80 3.54
N ILE A 201 -10.90 25.27 2.74
CA ILE A 201 -10.56 24.62 1.46
C ILE A 201 -9.66 23.40 1.71
N LEU A 202 -8.61 23.53 2.51
CA LEU A 202 -7.66 22.45 2.77
C LEU A 202 -8.31 21.35 3.61
N ASP A 203 -8.81 21.66 4.79
CA ASP A 203 -9.35 20.66 5.70
C ASP A 203 -10.75 20.19 5.27
N GLY A 204 -11.61 21.11 4.81
CA GLY A 204 -12.98 20.79 4.45
C GLY A 204 -13.10 20.13 3.08
N ILE A 205 -12.55 20.74 2.03
CA ILE A 205 -12.75 20.26 0.66
C ILE A 205 -11.66 19.25 0.29
N VAL A 206 -10.39 19.63 0.40
CA VAL A 206 -9.28 18.77 -0.05
C VAL A 206 -9.13 17.56 0.87
N GLY A 207 -9.14 17.76 2.18
CA GLY A 207 -9.10 16.68 3.17
C GLY A 207 -10.32 15.77 3.08
N GLY A 208 -11.54 16.32 2.95
CA GLY A 208 -12.76 15.54 2.79
C GLY A 208 -12.80 14.72 1.50
N VAL A 209 -12.39 15.30 0.38
CA VAL A 209 -12.27 14.58 -0.91
C VAL A 209 -11.16 13.55 -0.85
N GLY A 210 -10.01 13.89 -0.27
CA GLY A 210 -8.88 13.00 -0.08
C GLY A 210 -9.26 11.75 0.72
N ALA A 211 -9.95 11.92 1.84
CA ALA A 211 -10.41 10.81 2.66
C ALA A 211 -11.32 9.83 1.90
N VAL A 212 -12.18 10.34 1.00
CA VAL A 212 -13.05 9.47 0.17
C VAL A 212 -12.26 8.82 -0.96
N LEU A 213 -11.45 9.59 -1.68
CA LEU A 213 -10.69 9.08 -2.84
C LEU A 213 -9.53 8.16 -2.42
N GLY A 214 -8.97 8.36 -1.23
CA GLY A 214 -7.95 7.50 -0.66
C GLY A 214 -8.37 6.03 -0.52
N PHE A 215 -9.66 5.75 -0.28
CA PHE A 215 -10.18 4.38 -0.21
C PHE A 215 -10.54 3.78 -1.58
N VAL A 216 -10.61 4.59 -2.63
CA VAL A 216 -11.01 4.11 -3.99
C VAL A 216 -10.07 3.04 -4.52
N PRO A 217 -8.73 3.15 -4.43
CA PRO A 217 -7.83 2.12 -4.91
C PRO A 217 -8.08 0.76 -4.25
N GLN A 218 -8.22 0.74 -2.93
CA GLN A 218 -8.49 -0.48 -2.17
C GLN A 218 -9.81 -1.16 -2.56
N MET A 219 -10.82 -0.35 -2.90
CA MET A 219 -12.11 -0.86 -3.37
C MET A 219 -12.04 -1.39 -4.81
N LEU A 220 -11.23 -0.76 -5.67
CA LEU A 220 -11.13 -1.12 -7.10
C LEU A 220 -10.30 -2.39 -7.34
N VAL A 221 -9.23 -2.59 -6.60
CA VAL A 221 -8.29 -3.71 -6.80
C VAL A 221 -8.96 -5.09 -6.81
N PRO A 222 -9.94 -5.42 -5.93
CA PRO A 222 -10.62 -6.70 -5.98
C PRO A 222 -11.52 -6.92 -7.22
N PHE A 223 -11.83 -5.86 -7.98
CA PHE A 223 -12.69 -5.93 -9.17
C PHE A 223 -11.91 -6.02 -10.49
N ILE A 224 -10.59 -5.85 -10.46
CA ILE A 224 -9.69 -5.95 -11.61
C ILE A 224 -9.04 -7.33 -11.66
#